data_8548c1d1fba075fca81473bdaf6da95a
#
_entry.id   8548c1d1fba075fca81473bdaf6da95a
#
_cell.length_a   1.000
_cell.length_b   1.000
_cell.length_c   1.000
_cell.angle_alpha   90.00
_cell.angle_beta   90.00
_cell.angle_gamma   90.00
#
_symmetry.space_group_name_H-M   'P 1'
#
loop_
_entity.id
_entity.type
_entity.pdbx_description
1 polymer ?
#
loop_
_entity_poly.entity_id
_entity_poly.type
_entity_poly.pdbx_seq_one_letter_code
_entity_poly.pdbx_strand_id
1 'polypeptide(L)'
;MILRPIRINFISKESGFALAMVLTFLLLLSCGEREEPATNQSTQSPSESFTFFDLGKSSRFSEGVRKNLNRQLGNDAIAKRSPLDLETNYYGFLKEQFPSLQALNEQLNPSTARRIEHNITKLMFRYSRKENLPFDYVELLFSNYSRLPLLFKINFKKDEANIVDTLKSKYGDPRLIDWKNKGGQSMYWEKNNDILIVSLVPDQFGNPEYQIRIFFVENIKALLAAEKAEKEEQERRRAKSGKTAF
;
A
#
# COMPACT_ATOMS: atom_id res chain seq x y z
N MET A 1 32.08 3.15 -61.15
CA MET A 1 32.93 3.73 -60.08
C MET A 1 33.31 2.62 -59.12
N ILE A 2 34.59 2.41 -58.97
CA ILE A 2 35.34 1.17 -58.76
C ILE A 2 35.32 0.78 -57.27
N LEU A 3 34.86 -0.46 -56.98
CA LEU A 3 35.00 -1.14 -55.70
C LEU A 3 36.42 -1.71 -55.57
N ARG A 4 37.13 -1.47 -54.47
CA ARG A 4 38.37 -2.13 -54.11
C ARG A 4 38.14 -3.13 -52.98
N PRO A 5 38.66 -4.34 -53.03
CA PRO A 5 38.54 -5.36 -51.98
C PRO A 5 39.64 -5.18 -50.88
N ILE A 6 39.28 -5.41 -49.64
CA ILE A 6 40.20 -5.43 -48.51
C ILE A 6 40.74 -6.87 -48.38
N ARG A 7 42.05 -7.00 -48.42
CA ARG A 7 42.80 -8.25 -48.19
C ARG A 7 42.89 -8.56 -46.69
N ILE A 8 42.49 -9.76 -46.34
CA ILE A 8 42.73 -10.37 -45.04
C ILE A 8 44.05 -11.11 -45.09
N ASN A 9 45.04 -10.72 -44.28
CA ASN A 9 46.28 -11.44 -44.06
C ASN A 9 46.12 -12.44 -42.93
N PHE A 10 46.33 -13.72 -43.28
CA PHE A 10 46.58 -14.81 -42.35
C PHE A 10 47.99 -14.65 -41.76
N ILE A 11 48.14 -14.63 -40.46
CA ILE A 11 49.39 -14.82 -39.75
C ILE A 11 49.33 -16.13 -38.97
N SER A 12 50.37 -16.89 -39.18
CA SER A 12 50.59 -18.28 -38.85
C SER A 12 50.67 -18.62 -37.37
N LYS A 13 50.26 -19.83 -37.13
CA LYS A 13 50.58 -20.81 -36.09
C LYS A 13 52.06 -20.80 -35.68
N GLU A 14 52.31 -20.61 -34.34
CA GLU A 14 53.35 -21.28 -33.56
C GLU A 14 53.51 -20.53 -32.23
N SER A 15 52.99 -21.07 -31.13
CA SER A 15 53.58 -21.11 -29.76
C SER A 15 52.49 -21.46 -28.73
N GLY A 16 52.07 -22.70 -28.81
CA GLY A 16 50.96 -23.20 -27.97
C GLY A 16 51.40 -24.06 -26.77
N PHE A 17 52.61 -23.92 -26.19
CA PHE A 17 53.02 -24.81 -25.09
C PHE A 17 53.44 -24.12 -23.77
N ALA A 18 53.65 -22.84 -23.75
CA ALA A 18 54.02 -22.12 -22.53
C ALA A 18 52.85 -21.47 -21.78
N LEU A 19 51.65 -21.41 -22.36
CA LEU A 19 50.47 -20.76 -21.78
C LEU A 19 49.62 -21.68 -20.90
N ALA A 20 49.81 -23.02 -21.03
CA ALA A 20 48.99 -23.99 -20.32
C ALA A 20 49.37 -24.20 -18.86
N MET A 21 50.61 -23.86 -18.45
CA MET A 21 51.07 -24.07 -17.08
C MET A 21 50.85 -22.89 -16.13
N VAL A 22 50.57 -21.69 -16.64
CA VAL A 22 50.23 -20.51 -15.83
C VAL A 22 48.76 -20.43 -15.50
N LEU A 23 47.89 -21.06 -16.31
CA LEU A 23 46.47 -21.02 -16.11
C LEU A 23 45.93 -21.98 -15.03
N THR A 24 46.73 -23.02 -14.68
CA THR A 24 46.36 -23.98 -13.63
C THR A 24 46.68 -23.52 -12.22
N PHE A 25 47.55 -22.50 -12.02
CA PHE A 25 47.87 -21.99 -10.70
C PHE A 25 46.99 -20.81 -10.24
N LEU A 26 46.22 -20.22 -11.14
CA LEU A 26 45.30 -19.11 -10.85
C LEU A 26 43.89 -19.57 -10.42
N LEU A 27 43.59 -20.87 -10.47
CA LEU A 27 42.28 -21.41 -10.11
C LEU A 27 42.12 -21.81 -8.64
N LEU A 28 43.19 -21.66 -7.81
CA LEU A 28 43.14 -22.09 -6.40
C LEU A 28 43.06 -20.94 -5.38
N LEU A 29 42.93 -19.68 -5.80
CA LEU A 29 42.81 -18.53 -4.90
C LEU A 29 41.53 -17.72 -5.04
N SER A 30 40.49 -18.28 -5.69
CA SER A 30 39.15 -17.64 -5.72
C SER A 30 38.21 -18.32 -4.73
N CYS A 31 38.51 -18.22 -3.43
CA CYS A 31 37.47 -18.17 -2.41
C CYS A 31 36.93 -16.73 -2.37
N GLY A 32 36.28 -16.32 -3.44
CA GLY A 32 35.45 -15.13 -3.48
C GLY A 32 34.03 -15.55 -3.12
N GLU A 33 33.46 -14.91 -2.13
CA GLU A 33 32.06 -14.95 -1.78
C GLU A 33 31.23 -14.90 -3.07
N ARG A 34 30.49 -15.95 -3.29
CA ARG A 34 29.52 -16.04 -4.38
C ARG A 34 28.35 -15.17 -3.95
N GLU A 35 28.39 -13.91 -4.35
CA GLU A 35 27.14 -13.11 -4.39
C GLU A 35 26.20 -13.86 -5.33
N GLU A 36 25.26 -14.58 -4.73
CA GLU A 36 24.12 -15.08 -5.45
C GLU A 36 23.42 -13.88 -6.08
N PRO A 37 23.14 -13.88 -7.41
CA PRO A 37 22.27 -12.87 -7.97
C PRO A 37 20.96 -12.98 -7.21
N ALA A 38 20.58 -11.90 -6.53
CA ALA A 38 19.28 -11.75 -5.90
C ALA A 38 18.23 -11.96 -7.01
N THR A 39 17.87 -13.21 -7.21
CA THR A 39 16.67 -13.57 -7.93
C THR A 39 15.54 -13.01 -7.10
N ASN A 40 15.01 -11.85 -7.49
CA ASN A 40 13.73 -11.34 -7.06
C ASN A 40 12.64 -12.33 -7.51
N GLN A 41 12.67 -13.53 -6.97
CA GLN A 41 11.48 -14.33 -6.84
C GLN A 41 10.66 -13.62 -5.76
N SER A 42 9.70 -12.82 -6.21
CA SER A 42 8.53 -12.49 -5.42
C SER A 42 7.91 -13.82 -5.04
N THR A 43 8.35 -14.38 -3.93
CA THR A 43 7.61 -15.41 -3.21
C THR A 43 6.30 -14.72 -2.83
N GLN A 44 5.30 -14.85 -3.70
CA GLN A 44 3.91 -14.57 -3.38
C GLN A 44 3.60 -15.45 -2.17
N SER A 45 3.70 -14.87 -0.98
CA SER A 45 3.15 -15.48 0.22
C SER A 45 1.68 -15.75 -0.06
N PRO A 46 1.22 -17.02 0.04
CA PRO A 46 -0.15 -17.36 -0.28
C PRO A 46 -1.04 -16.81 0.81
N SER A 47 -1.47 -15.60 0.70
CA SER A 47 -2.61 -14.97 1.39
C SER A 47 -2.49 -13.46 1.60
N GLU A 48 -1.73 -12.73 0.81
CA GLU A 48 -1.92 -11.27 0.87
C GLU A 48 -3.34 -10.94 0.46
N SER A 49 -3.97 -10.08 1.25
CA SER A 49 -5.33 -9.61 1.04
C SER A 49 -5.39 -8.71 -0.22
N PHE A 50 -5.70 -7.44 -0.06
CA PHE A 50 -5.77 -6.47 -1.14
C PHE A 50 -4.50 -5.63 -1.17
N THR A 51 -4.07 -5.20 -2.37
CA THR A 51 -2.85 -4.41 -2.54
C THR A 51 -3.09 -3.16 -3.38
N PHE A 52 -2.31 -2.11 -3.11
CA PHE A 52 -2.19 -0.92 -3.93
C PHE A 52 -0.70 -0.57 -4.07
N PHE A 53 -0.15 -0.54 -5.30
CA PHE A 53 1.28 -0.44 -5.57
C PHE A 53 2.12 -1.41 -4.72
N ASP A 54 1.76 -2.68 -4.71
CA ASP A 54 2.39 -3.75 -3.94
C ASP A 54 2.34 -3.57 -2.41
N LEU A 55 1.66 -2.53 -1.92
CA LEU A 55 1.40 -2.35 -0.50
C LEU A 55 0.14 -3.11 -0.10
N GLY A 56 0.31 -4.14 0.70
CA GLY A 56 -0.75 -4.97 1.25
C GLY A 56 -0.72 -5.01 2.77
N LYS A 57 -1.54 -5.86 3.35
CA LYS A 57 -1.77 -6.02 4.80
C LYS A 57 -0.50 -6.06 5.66
N SER A 58 0.56 -6.71 5.16
CA SER A 58 1.83 -6.93 5.87
C SER A 58 2.89 -5.88 5.56
N SER A 59 2.63 -4.95 4.65
CA SER A 59 3.60 -3.96 4.19
C SER A 59 3.85 -2.89 5.24
N ARG A 60 5.07 -2.84 5.78
CA ARG A 60 5.43 -1.85 6.80
C ARG A 60 5.81 -0.52 6.19
N PHE A 61 5.22 0.55 6.68
CA PHE A 61 5.63 1.90 6.32
C PHE A 61 7.09 2.18 6.71
N SER A 62 7.83 2.72 5.76
CA SER A 62 9.22 3.15 5.92
C SER A 62 9.52 4.34 5.01
N GLU A 63 10.64 5.03 5.23
CA GLU A 63 11.08 6.09 4.32
C GLU A 63 11.37 5.57 2.90
N GLY A 64 11.78 4.31 2.75
CA GLY A 64 11.92 3.67 1.44
C GLY A 64 10.59 3.53 0.72
N VAL A 65 9.55 3.06 1.41
CA VAL A 65 8.18 2.97 0.89
C VAL A 65 7.68 4.36 0.49
N ARG A 66 7.85 5.37 1.36
CA ARG A 66 7.46 6.75 1.08
C ARG A 66 8.15 7.30 -0.16
N LYS A 67 9.47 7.13 -0.28
CA LYS A 67 10.23 7.57 -1.46
C LYS A 67 9.77 6.88 -2.75
N ASN A 68 9.41 5.61 -2.66
CA ASN A 68 8.87 4.87 -3.81
C ASN A 68 7.51 5.43 -4.23
N LEU A 69 6.60 5.64 -3.28
CA LEU A 69 5.29 6.27 -3.53
C LEU A 69 5.45 7.67 -4.13
N ASN A 70 6.37 8.49 -3.61
CA ASN A 70 6.61 9.84 -4.14
C ASN A 70 7.14 9.82 -5.58
N ARG A 71 7.91 8.80 -5.97
CA ARG A 71 8.31 8.63 -7.38
C ARG A 71 7.12 8.29 -8.28
N GLN A 72 6.17 7.54 -7.78
CA GLN A 72 5.00 7.09 -8.55
C GLN A 72 3.87 8.12 -8.53
N LEU A 73 3.52 8.66 -7.36
CA LEU A 73 2.35 9.52 -7.15
C LEU A 73 2.67 11.03 -7.07
N GLY A 74 3.95 11.41 -7.00
CA GLY A 74 4.35 12.78 -6.75
C GLY A 74 4.59 13.05 -5.25
N ASN A 75 4.77 14.32 -4.90
CA ASN A 75 5.03 14.70 -3.52
C ASN A 75 3.81 14.50 -2.63
N ASP A 76 4.02 13.93 -1.45
CA ASP A 76 2.99 13.75 -0.45
C ASP A 76 2.90 14.94 0.52
N ALA A 77 1.72 15.09 1.13
CA ALA A 77 1.57 15.75 2.41
C ALA A 77 1.47 14.68 3.50
N ILE A 78 2.26 14.83 4.58
CA ILE A 78 2.28 13.87 5.68
C ILE A 78 1.67 14.49 6.94
N ALA A 79 0.80 13.74 7.63
CA ALA A 79 0.33 14.06 8.96
C ALA A 79 0.66 12.91 9.91
N LYS A 80 1.28 13.25 11.05
CA LYS A 80 1.46 12.35 12.19
C LYS A 80 0.39 12.69 13.21
N ARG A 81 -0.47 11.76 13.56
CA ARG A 81 -1.74 11.93 14.24
C ARG A 81 -2.81 12.55 13.34
N SER A 82 -3.89 11.83 13.22
CA SER A 82 -5.03 12.21 12.38
C SER A 82 -6.28 11.46 12.85
N PRO A 83 -7.46 11.99 12.63
CA PRO A 83 -8.67 11.19 12.75
C PRO A 83 -8.64 10.01 11.80
N LEU A 84 -9.17 8.90 12.26
CA LEU A 84 -9.42 7.72 11.48
C LEU A 84 -10.93 7.47 11.44
N ASP A 85 -11.54 7.90 10.34
CA ASP A 85 -12.95 7.69 10.08
C ASP A 85 -13.10 6.68 8.94
N LEU A 86 -13.81 5.59 9.23
CA LEU A 86 -14.07 4.51 8.28
C LEU A 86 -15.31 4.77 7.43
N GLU A 87 -16.15 5.76 7.77
CA GLU A 87 -17.38 6.06 7.04
C GLU A 87 -17.08 6.36 5.56
N THR A 88 -17.95 5.92 4.68
CA THR A 88 -17.80 6.06 3.23
C THR A 88 -19.16 6.10 2.55
N ASN A 89 -19.19 6.57 1.31
CA ASN A 89 -20.35 6.61 0.43
C ASN A 89 -21.43 7.58 0.93
N TYR A 90 -22.25 7.17 1.87
CA TYR A 90 -23.29 7.98 2.48
C TYR A 90 -23.39 7.67 3.98
N TYR A 91 -23.97 8.59 4.73
CA TYR A 91 -24.15 8.41 6.17
C TYR A 91 -24.97 7.15 6.49
N GLY A 92 -24.39 6.26 7.29
CA GLY A 92 -25.00 4.98 7.68
C GLY A 92 -24.72 3.83 6.70
N PHE A 93 -23.92 4.03 5.66
CA PHE A 93 -23.56 2.96 4.72
C PHE A 93 -22.91 1.78 5.42
N LEU A 94 -21.94 2.01 6.30
CA LEU A 94 -21.30 0.93 7.06
C LEU A 94 -22.29 0.20 7.97
N LYS A 95 -23.19 0.91 8.61
CA LYS A 95 -24.22 0.32 9.48
C LYS A 95 -25.14 -0.61 8.70
N GLU A 96 -25.50 -0.24 7.49
CA GLU A 96 -26.40 -1.02 6.62
C GLU A 96 -25.70 -2.23 5.99
N GLN A 97 -24.45 -2.06 5.55
CA GLN A 97 -23.78 -3.04 4.69
C GLN A 97 -22.62 -3.79 5.38
N PHE A 98 -21.93 -3.14 6.32
CA PHE A 98 -20.74 -3.67 7.00
C PHE A 98 -20.79 -3.42 8.52
N PRO A 99 -21.69 -4.08 9.28
CA PRO A 99 -21.87 -3.82 10.72
C PRO A 99 -20.59 -4.00 11.55
N SER A 100 -19.68 -4.87 11.14
CA SER A 100 -18.38 -5.07 11.80
C SER A 100 -17.45 -3.86 11.63
N LEU A 101 -17.42 -3.23 10.46
CA LEU A 101 -16.69 -1.97 10.24
C LEU A 101 -17.34 -0.82 10.99
N GLN A 102 -18.67 -0.77 11.04
CA GLN A 102 -19.39 0.23 11.82
C GLN A 102 -19.02 0.15 13.30
N ALA A 103 -19.02 -1.05 13.89
CA ALA A 103 -18.63 -1.24 15.29
C ALA A 103 -17.18 -0.81 15.56
N LEU A 104 -16.25 -1.00 14.62
CA LEU A 104 -14.89 -0.48 14.70
C LEU A 104 -14.86 1.05 14.59
N ASN A 105 -15.65 1.62 13.68
CA ASN A 105 -15.73 3.07 13.51
C ASN A 105 -16.27 3.77 14.77
N GLU A 106 -17.25 3.18 15.45
CA GLU A 106 -17.77 3.67 16.73
C GLU A 106 -16.73 3.59 17.86
N GLN A 107 -15.86 2.57 17.87
CA GLN A 107 -14.76 2.49 18.83
C GLN A 107 -13.66 3.53 18.55
N LEU A 108 -13.36 3.79 17.28
CA LEU A 108 -12.43 4.84 16.87
C LEU A 108 -12.98 6.24 17.18
N ASN A 109 -14.28 6.43 17.02
CA ASN A 109 -14.96 7.74 17.14
C ASN A 109 -16.12 7.68 18.16
N PRO A 110 -15.84 7.39 19.45
CA PRO A 110 -16.89 7.16 20.46
C PRO A 110 -17.68 8.42 20.84
N SER A 111 -17.29 9.59 20.38
CA SER A 111 -17.95 10.86 20.70
C SER A 111 -18.05 11.74 19.46
N THR A 112 -19.26 12.21 19.16
CA THR A 112 -19.51 13.20 18.10
C THR A 112 -19.08 14.61 18.48
N ALA A 113 -18.91 14.89 19.80
CA ALA A 113 -18.60 16.23 20.32
C ALA A 113 -17.11 16.58 20.24
N ARG A 114 -16.22 15.60 20.11
CA ARG A 114 -14.77 15.81 20.07
C ARG A 114 -14.13 14.94 19.01
N ARG A 115 -13.41 15.58 18.10
CA ARG A 115 -12.55 14.90 17.13
C ARG A 115 -11.42 14.17 17.85
N ILE A 116 -11.33 12.86 17.65
CA ILE A 116 -10.28 12.03 18.21
C ILE A 116 -9.17 11.88 17.17
N GLU A 117 -7.93 12.10 17.60
CA GLU A 117 -6.74 11.88 16.80
C GLU A 117 -6.05 10.61 17.26
N HIS A 118 -5.85 9.70 16.30
CA HIS A 118 -5.17 8.43 16.49
C HIS A 118 -3.67 8.55 16.23
N ASN A 119 -2.89 7.65 16.81
CA ASN A 119 -1.44 7.58 16.60
C ASN A 119 -1.13 6.87 15.27
N ILE A 120 -1.36 7.58 14.18
CA ILE A 120 -1.22 7.10 12.80
C ILE A 120 -0.40 8.05 11.96
N THR A 121 0.25 7.52 10.92
CA THR A 121 0.83 8.30 9.83
C THR A 121 -0.12 8.28 8.64
N LYS A 122 -0.50 9.47 8.17
CA LYS A 122 -1.33 9.66 6.99
C LYS A 122 -0.51 10.33 5.89
N LEU A 123 -0.43 9.68 4.72
CA LEU A 123 0.12 10.23 3.49
C LEU A 123 -1.03 10.65 2.58
N MET A 124 -0.94 11.85 2.02
CA MET A 124 -1.95 12.39 1.11
C MET A 124 -1.28 12.86 -0.17
N PHE A 125 -1.71 12.31 -1.28
CA PHE A 125 -1.29 12.68 -2.62
C PHE A 125 -2.46 13.39 -3.30
N ARG A 126 -2.49 14.73 -3.17
CA ARG A 126 -3.47 15.59 -3.79
C ARG A 126 -2.84 16.30 -4.97
N TYR A 127 -3.59 16.43 -6.05
CA TYR A 127 -3.17 17.23 -7.19
C TYR A 127 -1.84 16.77 -7.78
N SER A 128 -1.66 15.45 -7.88
CA SER A 128 -0.55 14.91 -8.64
C SER A 128 -0.68 15.41 -10.09
N ARG A 129 0.07 16.47 -10.42
CA ARG A 129 0.17 17.02 -11.79
C ARG A 129 1.02 16.14 -12.70
N LYS A 130 1.30 14.92 -12.29
CA LYS A 130 1.94 13.96 -13.19
C LYS A 130 0.91 13.61 -14.24
N GLU A 131 1.14 14.11 -15.44
CA GLU A 131 0.48 13.66 -16.64
C GLU A 131 0.54 12.13 -16.67
N ASN A 132 -0.59 11.47 -16.87
CA ASN A 132 -0.76 10.01 -16.95
C ASN A 132 -1.01 9.23 -15.63
N LEU A 133 -1.30 9.87 -14.50
CA LEU A 133 -1.85 9.14 -13.36
C LEU A 133 -3.38 9.11 -13.41
N PRO A 134 -4.00 7.93 -13.28
CA PRO A 134 -5.47 7.82 -13.29
C PRO A 134 -6.11 8.32 -11.98
N PHE A 135 -5.32 8.65 -10.93
CA PHE A 135 -5.81 8.97 -9.60
C PHE A 135 -5.86 10.48 -9.36
N ASP A 136 -7.02 10.99 -8.91
CA ASP A 136 -7.20 12.38 -8.48
C ASP A 136 -6.77 12.60 -7.03
N TYR A 137 -6.92 11.56 -6.20
CA TYR A 137 -6.61 11.59 -4.78
C TYR A 137 -6.23 10.22 -4.26
N VAL A 138 -5.14 10.17 -3.49
CA VAL A 138 -4.73 8.97 -2.76
C VAL A 138 -4.43 9.35 -1.31
N GLU A 139 -5.00 8.62 -0.36
CA GLU A 139 -4.75 8.74 1.08
C GLU A 139 -4.41 7.36 1.63
N LEU A 140 -3.23 7.24 2.26
CA LEU A 140 -2.74 5.99 2.82
C LEU A 140 -2.49 6.20 4.31
N LEU A 141 -3.13 5.40 5.15
CA LEU A 141 -3.06 5.50 6.61
C LEU A 141 -2.34 4.27 7.17
N PHE A 142 -1.34 4.51 8.02
CA PHE A 142 -0.53 3.48 8.68
C PHE A 142 -0.52 3.69 10.18
N SER A 143 -0.53 2.61 10.96
CA SER A 143 -0.34 2.65 12.41
C SER A 143 1.08 3.09 12.76
N ASN A 144 1.27 4.00 13.70
CA ASN A 144 2.60 4.35 14.20
C ASN A 144 3.18 3.29 15.16
N TYR A 145 2.35 2.42 15.73
CA TYR A 145 2.81 1.31 16.57
C TYR A 145 3.40 0.16 15.76
N SER A 146 2.61 -0.37 14.82
CA SER A 146 3.01 -1.53 14.01
C SER A 146 3.66 -1.15 12.69
N ARG A 147 3.46 0.08 12.21
CA ARG A 147 3.75 0.59 10.86
C ARG A 147 2.96 -0.12 9.74
N LEU A 148 1.97 -0.92 10.10
CA LEU A 148 1.12 -1.62 9.13
C LEU A 148 0.01 -0.72 8.60
N PRO A 149 -0.47 -0.97 7.37
CA PRO A 149 -1.55 -0.19 6.77
C PRO A 149 -2.87 -0.41 7.52
N LEU A 150 -3.69 0.63 7.57
CA LEU A 150 -5.00 0.63 8.23
C LEU A 150 -6.13 0.80 7.20
N LEU A 151 -5.99 1.81 6.36
CA LEU A 151 -6.99 2.21 5.38
C LEU A 151 -6.31 2.90 4.21
N PHE A 152 -6.66 2.48 2.99
CA PHE A 152 -6.30 3.18 1.76
C PHE A 152 -7.55 3.75 1.11
N LYS A 153 -7.48 5.02 0.72
CA LYS A 153 -8.54 5.72 0.00
C LYS A 153 -7.98 6.24 -1.33
N ILE A 154 -8.57 5.82 -2.42
CA ILE A 154 -8.15 6.19 -3.77
C ILE A 154 -9.38 6.68 -4.53
N ASN A 155 -9.29 7.87 -5.14
CA ASN A 155 -10.35 8.43 -5.95
C ASN A 155 -9.85 8.68 -7.38
N PHE A 156 -10.71 8.44 -8.35
CA PHE A 156 -10.44 8.76 -9.78
C PHE A 156 -11.77 9.04 -10.50
N LYS A 157 -11.75 9.91 -11.52
CA LYS A 157 -12.97 10.35 -12.20
C LYS A 157 -13.37 9.45 -13.36
N LYS A 158 -12.37 8.87 -14.05
CA LYS A 158 -12.61 8.03 -15.21
C LYS A 158 -11.87 6.72 -15.05
N ASP A 159 -12.48 5.62 -15.41
CA ASP A 159 -11.83 4.31 -15.43
C ASP A 159 -11.04 4.09 -16.74
N GLU A 160 -10.21 5.08 -17.10
CA GLU A 160 -9.38 5.03 -18.32
C GLU A 160 -8.32 3.90 -18.26
N ALA A 161 -7.92 3.51 -17.06
CA ALA A 161 -6.95 2.42 -16.83
C ALA A 161 -7.61 1.05 -16.62
N ASN A 162 -8.91 0.92 -16.85
CA ASN A 162 -9.69 -0.30 -16.62
C ASN A 162 -9.43 -0.90 -15.21
N ILE A 163 -9.37 -0.02 -14.20
CA ILE A 163 -9.05 -0.38 -12.82
C ILE A 163 -10.04 -1.40 -12.27
N VAL A 164 -11.33 -1.20 -12.56
CA VAL A 164 -12.40 -2.10 -12.11
C VAL A 164 -12.23 -3.49 -12.70
N ASP A 165 -11.94 -3.61 -13.99
CA ASP A 165 -11.73 -4.90 -14.66
C ASP A 165 -10.43 -5.56 -14.19
N THR A 166 -9.39 -4.78 -13.91
CA THR A 166 -8.15 -5.26 -13.29
C THR A 166 -8.42 -5.86 -11.91
N LEU A 167 -9.25 -5.21 -11.08
CA LEU A 167 -9.63 -5.71 -9.76
C LEU A 167 -10.44 -7.01 -9.87
N LYS A 168 -11.40 -7.09 -10.80
CA LYS A 168 -12.16 -8.33 -11.07
C LYS A 168 -11.25 -9.46 -11.53
N SER A 169 -10.34 -9.17 -12.44
CA SER A 169 -9.35 -10.16 -12.91
C SER A 169 -8.45 -10.68 -11.78
N LYS A 170 -8.07 -9.81 -10.84
CA LYS A 170 -7.16 -10.13 -9.74
C LYS A 170 -7.87 -10.82 -8.57
N TYR A 171 -9.09 -10.43 -8.26
CA TYR A 171 -9.79 -10.83 -7.03
C TYR A 171 -11.08 -11.63 -7.29
N GLY A 172 -11.44 -11.85 -8.56
CA GLY A 172 -12.67 -12.52 -8.96
C GLY A 172 -13.88 -11.56 -8.99
N ASP A 173 -15.07 -12.12 -9.13
CA ASP A 173 -16.30 -11.36 -9.21
C ASP A 173 -16.64 -10.71 -7.86
N PRO A 174 -17.00 -9.42 -7.86
CA PRO A 174 -17.42 -8.71 -6.65
C PRO A 174 -18.86 -9.04 -6.26
N ARG A 175 -19.17 -8.80 -4.99
CA ARG A 175 -20.56 -8.64 -4.55
C ARG A 175 -21.00 -7.21 -4.84
N LEU A 176 -22.25 -7.05 -5.31
CA LEU A 176 -22.82 -5.77 -5.69
C LEU A 176 -23.74 -5.23 -4.59
N ILE A 177 -23.66 -3.92 -4.36
CA ILE A 177 -24.56 -3.18 -3.46
C ILE A 177 -25.22 -2.07 -4.27
N ASP A 178 -26.53 -2.18 -4.45
CA ASP A 178 -27.34 -1.13 -5.01
C ASP A 178 -27.79 -0.17 -3.88
N TRP A 179 -27.49 1.12 -4.04
CA TRP A 179 -27.87 2.14 -3.05
C TRP A 179 -29.32 2.59 -3.18
N LYS A 180 -30.08 1.95 -4.07
CA LYS A 180 -31.49 2.31 -4.35
C LYS A 180 -31.61 3.81 -4.73
N ASN A 181 -32.30 4.57 -3.90
CA ASN A 181 -32.59 5.99 -4.16
C ASN A 181 -31.46 6.96 -3.78
N LYS A 182 -30.27 6.46 -3.40
CA LYS A 182 -29.14 7.30 -2.95
C LYS A 182 -28.15 7.65 -4.08
N GLY A 183 -28.48 7.32 -5.33
CA GLY A 183 -27.79 7.82 -6.53
C GLY A 183 -26.41 7.22 -6.79
N GLY A 184 -26.06 6.06 -6.20
CA GLY A 184 -24.79 5.40 -6.41
C GLY A 184 -24.88 3.89 -6.31
N GLN A 185 -23.77 3.23 -6.55
CA GLN A 185 -23.61 1.78 -6.42
C GLN A 185 -22.22 1.44 -5.90
N SER A 186 -22.09 0.29 -5.27
CA SER A 186 -20.81 -0.24 -4.85
C SER A 186 -20.64 -1.68 -5.29
N MET A 187 -19.39 -2.06 -5.43
CA MET A 187 -18.96 -3.45 -5.50
C MET A 187 -17.90 -3.70 -4.43
N TYR A 188 -17.87 -4.89 -3.87
CA TYR A 188 -16.92 -5.21 -2.83
C TYR A 188 -16.42 -6.65 -2.88
N TRP A 189 -15.24 -6.84 -2.32
CA TRP A 189 -14.59 -8.13 -2.08
C TRP A 189 -14.21 -8.23 -0.61
N GLU A 190 -14.30 -9.43 -0.08
CA GLU A 190 -13.80 -9.79 1.24
C GLU A 190 -12.74 -10.88 1.12
N LYS A 191 -11.59 -10.67 1.74
CA LYS A 191 -10.51 -11.65 1.76
C LYS A 191 -9.72 -11.53 3.06
N ASN A 192 -9.57 -12.62 3.81
CA ASN A 192 -8.81 -12.67 5.07
C ASN A 192 -9.25 -11.59 6.08
N ASN A 193 -10.55 -11.36 6.22
CA ASN A 193 -11.21 -10.32 7.01
C ASN A 193 -10.97 -8.88 6.52
N ASP A 194 -10.17 -8.66 5.48
CA ASP A 194 -10.03 -7.33 4.90
C ASP A 194 -11.11 -7.10 3.85
N ILE A 195 -11.46 -5.83 3.65
CA ILE A 195 -12.56 -5.44 2.78
C ILE A 195 -12.05 -4.43 1.76
N LEU A 196 -12.30 -4.69 0.47
CA LEU A 196 -12.11 -3.74 -0.61
C LEU A 196 -13.46 -3.34 -1.15
N ILE A 197 -13.74 -2.04 -1.17
CA ILE A 197 -14.98 -1.46 -1.71
C ILE A 197 -14.60 -0.55 -2.86
N VAL A 198 -15.27 -0.72 -3.99
CA VAL A 198 -15.25 0.23 -5.12
C VAL A 198 -16.63 0.80 -5.26
N SER A 199 -16.76 2.11 -5.16
CA SER A 199 -18.03 2.81 -5.27
C SER A 199 -18.01 3.76 -6.46
N LEU A 200 -19.12 3.82 -7.16
CA LEU A 200 -19.41 4.82 -8.17
C LEU A 200 -20.37 5.84 -7.58
N VAL A 201 -19.87 7.05 -7.36
CA VAL A 201 -20.58 8.14 -6.68
C VAL A 201 -20.65 9.34 -7.61
N PRO A 202 -21.76 10.06 -7.70
CA PRO A 202 -21.79 11.34 -8.40
C PRO A 202 -20.96 12.37 -7.60
N ASP A 203 -20.10 13.12 -8.29
CA ASP A 203 -19.44 14.29 -7.71
C ASP A 203 -20.45 15.42 -7.47
N GLN A 204 -19.98 16.55 -6.94
CA GLN A 204 -20.83 17.73 -6.69
C GLN A 204 -21.51 18.31 -7.95
N PHE A 205 -21.05 17.92 -9.14
CA PHE A 205 -21.60 18.34 -10.44
C PHE A 205 -22.41 17.22 -11.12
N GLY A 206 -22.55 16.06 -10.46
CA GLY A 206 -23.24 14.90 -11.01
C GLY A 206 -22.39 14.02 -11.92
N ASN A 207 -21.07 14.29 -12.09
CA ASN A 207 -20.20 13.43 -12.87
C ASN A 207 -19.81 12.18 -12.05
N PRO A 208 -19.61 11.02 -12.68
CA PRO A 208 -19.21 9.81 -11.98
C PRO A 208 -17.80 9.93 -11.42
N GLU A 209 -17.65 9.64 -10.12
CA GLU A 209 -16.37 9.50 -9.42
C GLU A 209 -16.27 8.08 -8.87
N TYR A 210 -15.16 7.43 -9.14
CA TYR A 210 -14.85 6.13 -8.55
C TYR A 210 -14.08 6.33 -7.25
N GLN A 211 -14.49 5.62 -6.21
CA GLN A 211 -13.86 5.62 -4.90
C GLN A 211 -13.49 4.22 -4.49
N ILE A 212 -12.19 3.95 -4.33
CA ILE A 212 -11.69 2.69 -3.78
C ILE A 212 -11.36 2.90 -2.30
N ARG A 213 -11.80 1.96 -1.47
CA ARG A 213 -11.48 1.87 -0.04
C ARG A 213 -10.98 0.48 0.27
N ILE A 214 -9.79 0.37 0.88
CA ILE A 214 -9.23 -0.91 1.35
C ILE A 214 -9.08 -0.83 2.85
N PHE A 215 -9.87 -1.62 3.57
CA PHE A 215 -9.87 -1.69 5.02
C PHE A 215 -9.07 -2.91 5.48
N PHE A 216 -7.98 -2.69 6.21
CA PHE A 216 -7.16 -3.73 6.82
C PHE A 216 -7.64 -3.95 8.25
N VAL A 217 -8.70 -4.74 8.39
CA VAL A 217 -9.53 -4.83 9.61
C VAL A 217 -8.73 -5.27 10.83
N GLU A 218 -7.89 -6.29 10.69
CA GLU A 218 -7.08 -6.78 11.82
C GLU A 218 -6.02 -5.75 12.26
N ASN A 219 -5.47 -4.97 11.33
CA ASN A 219 -4.53 -3.91 11.67
C ASN A 219 -5.22 -2.73 12.38
N ILE A 220 -6.49 -2.44 12.03
CA ILE A 220 -7.31 -1.44 12.73
C ILE A 220 -7.61 -1.91 14.17
N LYS A 221 -7.98 -3.17 14.37
CA LYS A 221 -8.18 -3.75 15.71
C LYS A 221 -6.90 -3.69 16.54
N ALA A 222 -5.76 -3.99 15.94
CA ALA A 222 -4.46 -3.91 16.61
C ALA A 222 -4.09 -2.47 17.01
N LEU A 223 -4.43 -1.47 16.20
CA LEU A 223 -4.30 -0.05 16.58
C LEU A 223 -5.11 0.28 17.83
N LEU A 224 -6.41 -0.07 17.85
CA LEU A 224 -7.29 0.17 19.00
C LEU A 224 -6.78 -0.50 20.27
N ALA A 225 -6.30 -1.73 20.17
CA ALA A 225 -5.72 -2.45 21.31
C ALA A 225 -4.46 -1.78 21.84
N ALA A 226 -3.57 -1.28 20.94
CA ALA A 226 -2.35 -0.57 21.33
C ALA A 226 -2.66 0.78 22.00
N GLU A 227 -3.60 1.55 21.49
CA GLU A 227 -4.01 2.83 22.07
C GLU A 227 -4.67 2.64 23.46
N LYS A 228 -5.49 1.59 23.61
CA LYS A 228 -6.08 1.22 24.90
C LYS A 228 -5.01 0.87 25.92
N ALA A 229 -4.06 0.01 25.55
CA ALA A 229 -2.95 -0.38 26.43
C ALA A 229 -2.07 0.82 26.84
N GLU A 230 -1.78 1.73 25.91
CA GLU A 230 -1.03 2.96 26.21
C GLU A 230 -1.78 3.84 27.23
N LYS A 231 -3.09 4.03 27.05
CA LYS A 231 -3.93 4.80 27.97
C LYS A 231 -3.95 4.19 29.38
N GLU A 232 -4.15 2.90 29.48
CA GLU A 232 -4.15 2.18 30.77
C GLU A 232 -2.79 2.27 31.48
N GLU A 233 -1.70 2.22 30.73
CA GLU A 233 -0.36 2.41 31.31
C GLU A 233 -0.13 3.86 31.80
N GLN A 234 -0.58 4.85 31.05
CA GLN A 234 -0.52 6.24 31.47
C GLN A 234 -1.34 6.50 32.75
N GLU A 235 -2.53 5.92 32.84
CA GLU A 235 -3.37 6.00 34.05
C GLU A 235 -2.69 5.36 35.27
N ARG A 236 -2.09 4.18 35.10
CA ARG A 236 -1.30 3.51 36.13
C ARG A 236 -0.12 4.36 36.63
N ARG A 237 0.62 4.97 35.70
CA ARG A 237 1.74 5.86 36.06
C ARG A 237 1.27 7.10 36.81
N ARG A 238 0.17 7.73 36.41
CA ARG A 238 -0.43 8.87 37.11
C ARG A 238 -0.88 8.48 38.53
N ALA A 239 -1.54 7.31 38.67
CA ALA A 239 -1.97 6.85 40.00
C ALA A 239 -0.79 6.53 40.93
N LYS A 240 0.35 6.04 40.41
CA LYS A 240 1.56 5.83 41.22
C LYS A 240 2.20 7.13 41.61
N SER A 241 2.36 8.11 40.70
CA SER A 241 2.98 9.40 41.02
C SER A 241 2.15 10.22 42.02
N GLY A 242 0.81 10.11 41.97
CA GLY A 242 -0.06 10.72 42.98
C GLY A 242 0.16 10.16 44.41
N LYS A 243 0.43 8.86 44.54
CA LYS A 243 0.72 8.22 45.83
C LYS A 243 2.10 8.52 46.42
N THR A 244 3.05 8.90 45.59
CA THR A 244 4.42 9.25 46.01
C THR A 244 4.59 10.74 46.31
N ALA A 245 3.60 11.57 46.01
CA ALA A 245 3.63 13.02 46.27
C ALA A 245 3.15 13.40 47.68
N PHE A 246 2.53 12.45 48.38
CA PHE A 246 2.02 12.58 49.76
C PHE A 246 2.51 11.42 50.62
#